data_dd814492d22017be74ac802d2800629d
#
_entry.id   dd814492d22017be74ac802d2800629d
#
_cell.length_a   1.000
_cell.length_b   1.000
_cell.length_c   1.000
_cell.angle_alpha   90.00
_cell.angle_beta   90.00
_cell.angle_gamma   90.00
#
_symmetry.space_group_name_H-M   'P 1'
#
loop_
_entity.id
_entity.type
_entity.pdbx_description
1 polymer ?
#
loop_
_entity_poly.entity_id
_entity_poly.type
_entity_poly.pdbx_seq_one_letter_code
_entity_poly.pdbx_strand_id
1 'polypeptide(L)'
;MDSTVLFESIVYRKELPEYVDKLIKVTNDHLLKARKNTRPIILEREKKLGVEIGDHGMSYHSHGKLYQDKRMADFEMMIRTTARNILETQGFDTSGYQLDYTEMWVQQFADQGGGHH
;
A
#
# COMPACT_ATOMS: atom_id res chain seq x y z
N MET A 1 9.32 36.61 25.59
CA MET A 1 8.85 36.22 24.28
C MET A 1 8.10 34.90 24.39
N ASP A 2 6.88 34.88 24.00
CA ASP A 2 6.05 33.68 24.10
C ASP A 2 6.17 32.85 22.83
N SER A 3 6.32 31.55 22.97
CA SER A 3 6.25 30.64 21.87
C SER A 3 4.83 30.11 21.74
N THR A 4 4.32 30.12 20.52
CA THR A 4 3.00 29.59 20.23
C THR A 4 3.12 28.37 19.34
N VAL A 5 2.54 27.27 19.77
CA VAL A 5 2.45 26.06 18.94
C VAL A 5 1.17 26.19 18.12
N LEU A 6 1.30 26.46 16.81
CA LEU A 6 0.16 26.61 15.91
C LEU A 6 -0.33 25.28 15.37
N PHE A 7 0.58 24.30 15.21
CA PHE A 7 0.24 23.00 14.65
C PHE A 7 0.84 21.91 15.50
N GLU A 8 0.04 20.91 15.78
CA GLU A 8 0.48 19.69 16.41
C GLU A 8 0.21 18.52 15.48
N SER A 9 1.24 17.75 15.18
CA SER A 9 1.12 16.54 14.34
C SER A 9 1.22 15.31 15.22
N ILE A 10 0.18 14.49 15.20
CA ILE A 10 0.14 13.25 15.97
C ILE A 10 0.35 12.08 15.03
N VAL A 11 1.27 11.18 15.38
CA VAL A 11 1.51 9.94 14.64
C VAL A 11 0.97 8.78 15.48
N TYR A 12 0.10 8.01 14.88
CA TYR A 12 -0.45 6.80 15.49
C TYR A 12 0.28 5.59 14.95
N ARG A 13 0.69 4.70 15.84
CA ARG A 13 1.40 3.48 15.48
C ARG A 13 0.76 2.29 16.16
N LYS A 14 0.58 1.21 15.41
CA LYS A 14 0.04 -0.05 15.92
C LYS A 14 0.75 -1.22 15.26
N GLU A 15 1.16 -2.20 16.06
CA GLU A 15 1.69 -3.45 15.56
C GLU A 15 0.55 -4.43 15.33
N LEU A 16 0.60 -5.16 14.21
CA LEU A 16 -0.47 -6.04 13.77
C LEU A 16 0.08 -7.43 13.40
N PRO A 17 0.71 -8.13 14.37
CA PRO A 17 1.32 -9.44 14.07
C PRO A 17 0.31 -10.48 13.59
N GLU A 18 -0.94 -10.40 14.02
CA GLU A 18 -2.01 -11.31 13.66
C GLU A 18 -2.39 -11.29 12.17
N TYR A 19 -2.03 -10.22 11.46
CA TYR A 19 -2.34 -10.07 10.03
C TYR A 19 -1.17 -10.40 9.12
N VAL A 20 0.05 -10.58 9.66
CA VAL A 20 1.28 -10.67 8.85
C VAL A 20 1.22 -11.84 7.86
N ASP A 21 0.94 -13.04 8.32
CA ASP A 21 0.95 -14.22 7.46
C ASP A 21 -0.08 -14.13 6.33
N LYS A 22 -1.27 -13.66 6.65
CA LYS A 22 -2.34 -13.46 5.67
C LYS A 22 -1.98 -12.39 4.65
N LEU A 23 -1.43 -11.27 5.12
CA LEU A 23 -0.99 -10.19 4.24
C LEU A 23 0.10 -10.63 3.29
N ILE A 24 1.09 -11.38 3.77
CA ILE A 24 2.17 -11.92 2.94
C ILE A 24 1.57 -12.79 1.83
N LYS A 25 0.67 -13.70 2.17
CA LYS A 25 0.06 -14.60 1.20
C LYS A 25 -0.74 -13.85 0.13
N VAL A 26 -1.61 -12.93 0.55
CA VAL A 26 -2.46 -12.16 -0.36
C VAL A 26 -1.63 -11.24 -1.24
N THR A 27 -0.68 -10.51 -0.65
CA THR A 27 0.16 -9.57 -1.39
C THR A 27 1.08 -10.29 -2.37
N ASN A 28 1.62 -11.47 -2.02
CA ASN A 28 2.42 -12.26 -2.94
C ASN A 28 1.64 -12.68 -4.18
N ASP A 29 0.38 -13.07 -4.03
CA ASP A 29 -0.47 -13.42 -5.18
C ASP A 29 -0.66 -12.22 -6.12
N HIS A 30 -0.86 -11.04 -5.58
CA HIS A 30 -0.99 -9.82 -6.38
C HIS A 30 0.33 -9.38 -7.01
N LEU A 31 1.45 -9.57 -6.31
CA LEU A 31 2.78 -9.28 -6.84
C LEU A 31 3.14 -10.23 -7.99
N LEU A 32 2.75 -11.50 -7.91
CA LEU A 32 2.94 -12.43 -9.03
C LEU A 32 2.21 -11.98 -10.29
N LYS A 33 0.98 -11.50 -10.14
CA LYS A 33 0.22 -10.92 -11.26
C LYS A 33 0.91 -9.67 -11.82
N ALA A 34 1.39 -8.79 -10.94
CA ALA A 34 2.09 -7.59 -11.34
C ALA A 34 3.36 -7.91 -12.12
N ARG A 35 4.12 -8.92 -11.69
CA ARG A 35 5.32 -9.38 -12.42
C ARG A 35 4.97 -9.88 -13.80
N LYS A 36 3.94 -10.71 -13.92
CA LYS A 36 3.48 -11.23 -15.22
C LYS A 36 3.08 -10.10 -16.17
N ASN A 37 2.39 -9.09 -15.65
CA ASN A 37 1.94 -7.95 -16.46
C ASN A 37 3.08 -7.03 -16.87
N THR A 38 4.12 -6.92 -16.04
CA THR A 38 5.27 -6.04 -16.29
C THR A 38 6.31 -6.70 -17.20
N ARG A 39 6.42 -8.02 -17.19
CA ARG A 39 7.45 -8.74 -17.94
C ARG A 39 7.50 -8.40 -19.44
N PRO A 40 6.38 -8.33 -20.18
CA PRO A 40 6.43 -7.93 -21.58
C PRO A 40 6.98 -6.52 -21.78
N ILE A 41 6.72 -5.60 -20.86
CA ILE A 41 7.22 -4.23 -20.89
C ILE A 41 8.74 -4.22 -20.71
N ILE A 42 9.25 -5.01 -19.78
CA ILE A 42 10.69 -5.15 -19.53
C ILE A 42 11.38 -5.68 -20.78
N LEU A 43 10.86 -6.76 -21.38
CA LEU A 43 11.44 -7.36 -22.58
C LEU A 43 11.47 -6.38 -23.76
N GLU A 44 10.41 -5.60 -23.91
CA GLU A 44 10.36 -4.58 -24.97
C GLU A 44 11.41 -3.48 -24.73
N ARG A 45 11.58 -3.01 -23.50
CA ARG A 45 12.57 -2.01 -23.14
C ARG A 45 13.99 -2.53 -23.34
N GLU A 46 14.26 -3.77 -22.93
CA GLU A 46 15.56 -4.41 -23.16
C GLU A 46 15.89 -4.45 -24.64
N LYS A 47 14.92 -4.82 -25.48
CA LYS A 47 15.08 -4.87 -26.92
C LYS A 47 15.38 -3.49 -27.52
N LYS A 48 14.68 -2.45 -27.07
CA LYS A 48 14.87 -1.09 -27.58
C LYS A 48 16.21 -0.48 -27.14
N LEU A 49 16.62 -0.74 -25.90
CA LEU A 49 17.82 -0.14 -25.32
C LEU A 49 19.09 -0.96 -25.57
N GLY A 50 18.93 -2.23 -25.96
CA GLY A 50 20.07 -3.12 -26.13
C GLY A 50 20.79 -3.49 -24.84
N VAL A 51 20.12 -3.36 -23.70
CA VAL A 51 20.67 -3.67 -22.38
C VAL A 51 19.74 -4.61 -21.64
N GLU A 52 20.32 -5.44 -20.78
CA GLU A 52 19.56 -6.32 -19.90
C GLU A 52 19.12 -5.55 -18.65
N ILE A 53 17.81 -5.45 -18.43
CA ILE A 53 17.24 -4.84 -17.23
C ILE A 53 16.98 -5.92 -16.17
N GLY A 54 16.37 -7.04 -16.57
CA GLY A 54 16.02 -8.15 -15.69
C GLY A 54 15.03 -7.76 -14.61
N ASP A 55 14.78 -8.70 -13.70
CA ASP A 55 13.86 -8.49 -12.58
C ASP A 55 14.44 -7.57 -11.50
N HIS A 56 15.76 -7.38 -11.45
CA HIS A 56 16.42 -6.59 -10.42
C HIS A 56 16.41 -5.09 -10.67
N GLY A 57 16.06 -4.67 -11.87
CA GLY A 57 16.04 -3.25 -12.23
C GLY A 57 14.68 -2.58 -12.13
N MET A 58 13.64 -3.33 -11.76
CA MET A 58 12.27 -2.84 -11.77
C MET A 58 11.57 -3.02 -10.42
N SER A 59 10.73 -2.06 -10.07
CA SER A 59 9.78 -2.21 -8.99
C SER A 59 8.46 -2.74 -9.55
N TYR A 60 7.77 -3.55 -8.77
CA TYR A 60 6.47 -4.10 -9.13
C TYR A 60 5.38 -3.46 -8.29
N HIS A 61 4.28 -3.15 -8.93
CA HIS A 61 3.16 -2.45 -8.31
C HIS A 61 1.86 -3.16 -8.67
N SER A 62 1.09 -3.56 -7.68
CA SER A 62 -0.22 -4.17 -7.90
C SER A 62 -1.24 -3.13 -8.36
N HIS A 63 -2.43 -3.59 -8.76
CA HIS A 63 -3.54 -2.68 -8.95
C HIS A 63 -3.95 -2.03 -7.61
N GLY A 64 -4.67 -0.92 -7.68
CA GLY A 64 -5.01 -0.10 -6.51
C GLY A 64 -6.24 -0.56 -5.73
N LYS A 65 -6.81 -1.73 -6.02
CA LYS A 65 -8.07 -2.17 -5.44
C LYS A 65 -7.94 -3.45 -4.59
N LEU A 66 -6.84 -3.58 -3.86
CA LEU A 66 -6.64 -4.74 -2.98
C LEU A 66 -7.72 -4.86 -1.91
N TYR A 67 -8.34 -3.76 -1.51
CA TYR A 67 -9.43 -3.76 -0.55
C TYR A 67 -10.67 -4.52 -1.04
N GLN A 68 -10.78 -4.80 -2.35
CA GLN A 68 -11.86 -5.61 -2.93
C GLN A 68 -11.58 -7.11 -2.90
N ASP A 69 -10.36 -7.51 -2.60
CA ASP A 69 -10.04 -8.92 -2.41
C ASP A 69 -10.71 -9.43 -1.14
N LYS A 70 -11.51 -10.47 -1.27
CA LYS A 70 -12.29 -11.02 -0.14
C LYS A 70 -11.41 -11.48 1.02
N ARG A 71 -10.18 -11.90 0.74
CA ARG A 71 -9.22 -12.31 1.76
C ARG A 71 -8.74 -11.14 2.62
N MET A 72 -8.95 -9.91 2.16
CA MET A 72 -8.58 -8.70 2.86
C MET A 72 -9.70 -8.14 3.75
N ALA A 73 -10.86 -8.80 3.78
CA ALA A 73 -12.04 -8.26 4.45
C ALA A 73 -11.80 -7.91 5.93
N ASP A 74 -11.17 -8.80 6.69
CA ASP A 74 -10.91 -8.56 8.11
C ASP A 74 -9.90 -7.41 8.30
N PHE A 75 -8.86 -7.40 7.49
CA PHE A 75 -7.82 -6.38 7.54
C PHE A 75 -8.38 -5.00 7.18
N GLU A 76 -9.17 -4.91 6.09
CA GLU A 76 -9.75 -3.64 5.67
C GLU A 76 -10.75 -3.10 6.71
N MET A 77 -11.52 -3.98 7.33
CA MET A 77 -12.45 -3.58 8.39
C MET A 77 -11.70 -3.08 9.62
N MET A 78 -10.61 -3.71 9.98
CA MET A 78 -9.76 -3.27 11.09
C MET A 78 -9.20 -1.87 10.83
N ILE A 79 -8.68 -1.62 9.62
CA ILE A 79 -8.17 -0.30 9.24
C ILE A 79 -9.29 0.74 9.29
N ARG A 80 -10.45 0.43 8.75
CA ARG A 80 -11.62 1.31 8.73
C ARG A 80 -12.07 1.67 10.14
N THR A 81 -12.15 0.69 11.02
CA THR A 81 -12.52 0.89 12.43
C THR A 81 -11.48 1.73 13.16
N THR A 82 -10.20 1.44 12.96
CA THR A 82 -9.10 2.20 13.57
C THR A 82 -9.09 3.65 13.10
N ALA A 83 -9.27 3.88 11.82
CA ALA A 83 -9.32 5.23 11.26
C ALA A 83 -10.50 6.02 11.85
N ARG A 84 -11.67 5.41 11.98
CA ARG A 84 -12.83 6.04 12.61
C ARG A 84 -12.55 6.40 14.04
N ASN A 85 -11.95 5.50 14.82
CA ASN A 85 -11.60 5.75 16.22
C ASN A 85 -10.60 6.91 16.36
N ILE A 86 -9.64 6.99 15.47
CA ILE A 86 -8.67 8.09 15.45
C ILE A 86 -9.37 9.41 15.19
N LEU A 87 -10.24 9.47 14.18
CA LEU A 87 -11.00 10.68 13.86
C LEU A 87 -11.88 11.12 15.03
N GLU A 88 -12.57 10.21 15.68
CA GLU A 88 -13.41 10.50 16.84
C GLU A 88 -12.57 10.99 18.02
N THR A 89 -11.41 10.40 18.27
CA THR A 89 -10.47 10.85 19.30
C THR A 89 -9.99 12.27 19.04
N GLN A 90 -9.86 12.66 17.79
CA GLN A 90 -9.49 14.03 17.42
C GLN A 90 -10.67 15.01 17.43
N GLY A 91 -11.85 14.55 17.79
CA GLY A 91 -13.03 15.42 17.94
C GLY A 91 -13.92 15.49 16.70
N PHE A 92 -13.67 14.69 15.68
CA PHE A 92 -14.54 14.66 14.51
C PHE A 92 -15.78 13.80 14.79
N ASP A 93 -16.93 14.29 14.36
CA ASP A 93 -18.15 13.51 14.38
C ASP A 93 -18.24 12.69 13.09
N THR A 94 -18.09 11.36 13.22
CA THR A 94 -18.12 10.43 12.10
C THR A 94 -19.51 9.85 11.84
N SER A 95 -20.50 10.19 12.66
CA SER A 95 -21.87 9.74 12.45
C SER A 95 -22.41 10.27 11.12
N GLY A 96 -23.06 9.43 10.35
CA GLY A 96 -23.58 9.81 9.03
C GLY A 96 -22.55 9.81 7.91
N TYR A 97 -21.29 9.51 8.19
CA TYR A 97 -20.23 9.39 7.18
C TYR A 97 -19.76 7.96 7.08
N GLN A 98 -19.49 7.52 5.86
CA GLN A 98 -18.87 6.24 5.57
C GLN A 98 -17.41 6.48 5.18
N LEU A 99 -16.50 5.69 5.79
CA LEU A 99 -15.09 5.71 5.42
C LEU A 99 -14.86 4.68 4.33
N ASP A 100 -14.35 5.12 3.21
CA ASP A 100 -14.03 4.26 2.08
C ASP A 100 -12.59 4.41 1.66
N TYR A 101 -12.07 3.37 1.01
CA TYR A 101 -10.75 3.41 0.41
C TYR A 101 -10.83 4.06 -0.96
N THR A 102 -9.87 4.91 -1.25
CA THR A 102 -9.63 5.37 -2.61
C THR A 102 -8.71 4.39 -3.33
N GLU A 103 -7.66 3.94 -2.64
CA GLU A 103 -6.70 2.98 -3.18
C GLU A 103 -6.09 2.15 -2.06
N MET A 104 -5.74 0.92 -2.39
CA MET A 104 -4.92 0.03 -1.57
C MET A 104 -4.11 -0.85 -2.51
N TRP A 105 -2.80 -0.79 -2.40
CA TRP A 105 -1.90 -1.55 -3.29
C TRP A 105 -0.72 -2.10 -2.51
N VAL A 106 -0.01 -3.04 -3.14
CA VAL A 106 1.27 -3.54 -2.68
C VAL A 106 2.33 -3.19 -3.72
N GLN A 107 3.50 -2.82 -3.24
CA GLN A 107 4.64 -2.49 -4.08
C GLN A 107 5.85 -3.23 -3.56
N GLN A 108 6.62 -3.79 -4.48
CA GLN A 108 7.89 -4.44 -4.20
C GLN A 108 9.00 -3.67 -4.91
N PHE A 109 9.95 -3.19 -4.14
CA PHE A 109 11.10 -2.49 -4.69
C PHE A 109 12.16 -3.47 -5.16
N ALA A 110 12.87 -3.12 -6.23
CA ALA A 110 13.99 -3.89 -6.72
C ALA A 110 15.16 -3.87 -5.73
N ASP A 111 15.99 -4.91 -5.76
CA ASP A 111 17.14 -5.06 -4.85
C ASP A 111 18.13 -3.88 -4.94
N GLN A 112 18.25 -3.27 -6.12
CA GLN A 112 19.23 -2.23 -6.39
C GLN A 112 18.60 -0.90 -6.82
N GLY A 113 17.30 -0.80 -6.72
CA GLY A 113 16.62 0.42 -7.10
C GLY A 113 15.38 0.57 -6.24
N GLY A 114 14.93 1.74 -5.98
CA GLY A 114 13.82 1.98 -5.11
C GLY A 114 12.91 3.09 -5.55
N GLY A 115 12.84 3.35 -6.84
CA GLY A 115 11.96 4.39 -7.35
C GLY A 115 10.51 3.95 -7.39
N HIS A 116 9.61 4.87 -7.12
CA HIS A 116 8.20 4.71 -7.42
C HIS A 116 7.95 5.07 -8.89
N HIS A 117 7.35 4.17 -9.60
CA HIS A 117 7.07 4.34 -11.03
C HIS A 117 5.61 4.53 -11.30
#